data_d909a2ca5ee3bbb99e4fd16eee6c486c
#
_entry.id   d909a2ca5ee3bbb99e4fd16eee6c486c
#
_cell.length_a   1.000
_cell.length_b   1.000
_cell.length_c   1.000
_cell.angle_alpha   90.00
_cell.angle_beta   90.00
_cell.angle_gamma   90.00
#
_symmetry.space_group_name_H-M   'P 1'
#
loop_
_entity.id
_entity.type
_entity.pdbx_description
1 polymer ?
#
loop_
_entity_poly.entity_id
_entity_poly.type
_entity_poly.pdbx_seq_one_letter_code
_entity_poly.pdbx_strand_id
1 'polypeptide(L)'
;MAAVTASVLTVEAAVLVGLNLFLGKVADAQQMSLAGIEPRAMTVSAVIGAVLVGGYVLSCAAILVRTAVRDLPPRGFWRIVLISCAVVHGVLGAFCVGLVGWLAFTVMMAVLGLIVWSLTWYGEAMEEPADRTVGHPADGSGISAEPTGP
;
A
#
# COMPACT_ATOMS: atom_id res chain seq x y z
N MET A 1 10.59 7.65 2.99
CA MET A 1 9.26 7.31 3.47
C MET A 1 8.86 5.85 3.15
N ALA A 2 8.97 5.36 1.91
CA ALA A 2 8.62 3.98 1.55
C ALA A 2 9.29 2.89 2.41
N ALA A 3 10.54 3.08 2.83
CA ALA A 3 11.23 2.14 3.73
C ALA A 3 10.57 2.05 5.12
N VAL A 4 10.13 3.19 5.67
CA VAL A 4 9.42 3.23 6.96
C VAL A 4 8.08 2.51 6.84
N THR A 5 7.31 2.81 5.80
CA THR A 5 6.02 2.14 5.54
C THR A 5 6.21 0.64 5.34
N ALA A 6 7.25 0.22 4.62
CA ALA A 6 7.57 -1.19 4.42
C ALA A 6 7.91 -1.90 5.73
N SER A 7 8.69 -1.26 6.61
CA SER A 7 9.02 -1.81 7.92
C SER A 7 7.78 -1.97 8.80
N VAL A 8 6.91 -0.96 8.83
CA VAL A 8 5.64 -1.01 9.57
C VAL A 8 4.75 -2.14 9.06
N LEU A 9 4.56 -2.25 7.74
CA LEU A 9 3.78 -3.34 7.13
C LEU A 9 4.38 -4.73 7.41
N THR A 10 5.70 -4.84 7.47
CA THR A 10 6.35 -6.12 7.81
C THR A 10 6.06 -6.53 9.25
N VAL A 11 6.15 -5.59 10.18
CA VAL A 11 5.80 -5.84 11.60
C VAL A 11 4.33 -6.19 11.72
N GLU A 12 3.46 -5.45 11.04
CA GLU A 12 2.02 -5.71 11.03
C GLU A 12 1.70 -7.11 10.47
N ALA A 13 2.31 -7.51 9.36
CA ALA A 13 2.14 -8.86 8.81
C ALA A 13 2.55 -9.93 9.83
N ALA A 14 3.66 -9.74 10.54
CA ALA A 14 4.11 -10.68 11.57
C ALA A 14 3.11 -10.76 12.73
N VAL A 15 2.55 -9.63 13.17
CA VAL A 15 1.52 -9.58 14.21
C VAL A 15 0.23 -10.28 13.75
N LEU A 16 -0.23 -10.00 12.53
CA LEU A 16 -1.44 -10.63 11.98
C LEU A 16 -1.29 -12.14 11.83
N VAL A 17 -0.16 -12.60 11.31
CA VAL A 17 0.16 -14.04 11.21
C VAL A 17 0.20 -14.67 12.60
N GLY A 18 0.92 -14.07 13.55
CA GLY A 18 1.02 -14.55 14.92
C GLY A 18 -0.33 -14.64 15.61
N LEU A 19 -1.18 -13.60 15.45
CA LEU A 19 -2.52 -13.56 16.03
C LEU A 19 -3.43 -14.66 15.44
N ASN A 20 -3.42 -14.84 14.13
CA ASN A 20 -4.21 -15.90 13.49
C ASN A 20 -3.78 -17.29 13.94
N LEU A 21 -2.47 -17.56 14.02
CA LEU A 21 -1.96 -18.84 14.49
C LEU A 21 -2.26 -19.07 15.98
N PHE A 22 -2.17 -18.01 16.78
CA PHE A 22 -2.53 -18.06 18.21
C PHE A 22 -4.01 -18.39 18.39
N LEU A 23 -4.90 -17.70 17.68
CA LEU A 23 -6.35 -17.96 17.72
C LEU A 23 -6.69 -19.39 17.26
N GLY A 24 -6.02 -19.88 16.22
CA GLY A 24 -6.18 -21.26 15.77
C GLY A 24 -5.79 -22.26 16.87
N LYS A 25 -4.68 -22.04 17.56
CA LYS A 25 -4.25 -22.89 18.68
C LYS A 25 -5.20 -22.83 19.89
N VAL A 26 -5.71 -21.64 20.21
CA VAL A 26 -6.67 -21.47 21.30
C VAL A 26 -7.98 -22.20 20.99
N ALA A 27 -8.48 -22.07 19.74
CA ALA A 27 -9.69 -22.77 19.31
C ALA A 27 -9.55 -24.30 19.41
N ASP A 28 -8.39 -24.83 19.01
CA ASP A 28 -8.09 -26.26 19.12
C ASP A 28 -7.97 -26.71 20.57
N ALA A 29 -7.22 -25.97 21.40
CA ALA A 29 -7.01 -26.32 22.82
C ALA A 29 -8.30 -26.29 23.66
N GLN A 30 -9.22 -25.38 23.33
CA GLN A 30 -10.49 -25.24 24.03
C GLN A 30 -11.59 -26.17 23.48
N GLN A 31 -11.33 -26.90 22.39
CA GLN A 31 -12.32 -27.73 21.69
C GLN A 31 -13.65 -26.99 21.45
N MET A 32 -13.54 -25.67 21.21
CA MET A 32 -14.71 -24.82 20.98
C MET A 32 -15.31 -25.07 19.59
N SER A 33 -16.53 -25.55 19.59
CA SER A 33 -17.36 -25.58 18.38
C SER A 33 -18.11 -24.23 18.27
N LEU A 34 -17.76 -23.39 17.32
CA LEU A 34 -18.49 -22.17 17.04
C LEU A 34 -19.52 -22.45 15.95
N ALA A 35 -20.80 -22.24 16.24
CA ALA A 35 -21.90 -22.47 15.30
C ALA A 35 -21.92 -23.88 14.67
N GLY A 36 -21.47 -24.91 15.40
CA GLY A 36 -21.44 -26.30 14.91
C GLY A 36 -20.23 -26.64 14.03
N ILE A 37 -19.28 -25.71 13.83
CA ILE A 37 -18.04 -25.95 13.07
C ILE A 37 -17.06 -26.73 13.94
N GLU A 38 -16.50 -27.80 13.38
CA GLU A 38 -15.50 -28.62 14.05
C GLU A 38 -14.23 -27.80 14.39
N PRO A 39 -13.63 -27.94 15.61
CA PRO A 39 -12.44 -27.19 16.03
C PRO A 39 -11.28 -27.26 15.03
N ARG A 40 -11.09 -28.42 14.41
CA ARG A 40 -10.07 -28.63 13.39
C ARG A 40 -10.27 -27.74 12.15
N ALA A 41 -11.51 -27.54 11.71
CA ALA A 41 -11.83 -26.67 10.57
C ALA A 41 -11.51 -25.20 10.92
N MET A 42 -11.74 -24.79 12.17
CA MET A 42 -11.38 -23.45 12.65
C MET A 42 -9.85 -23.23 12.64
N THR A 43 -9.09 -24.21 13.12
CA THR A 43 -7.62 -24.16 13.09
C THR A 43 -7.09 -24.07 11.66
N VAL A 44 -7.62 -24.89 10.75
CA VAL A 44 -7.22 -24.87 9.33
C VAL A 44 -7.55 -23.51 8.70
N SER A 45 -8.74 -22.98 8.95
CA SER A 45 -9.13 -21.65 8.41
C SER A 45 -8.25 -20.51 8.95
N ALA A 46 -7.85 -20.59 10.23
CA ALA A 46 -6.92 -19.63 10.83
C ALA A 46 -5.53 -19.68 10.16
N VAL A 47 -5.01 -20.87 9.87
CA VAL A 47 -3.73 -21.04 9.14
C VAL A 47 -3.85 -20.51 7.72
N ILE A 48 -4.93 -20.83 7.00
CA ILE A 48 -5.17 -20.31 5.66
C ILE A 48 -5.26 -18.77 5.70
N GLY A 49 -6.00 -18.21 6.65
CA GLY A 49 -6.10 -16.77 6.86
C GLY A 49 -4.74 -16.13 7.11
N ALA A 50 -3.91 -16.75 7.98
CA ALA A 50 -2.55 -16.28 8.25
C ALA A 50 -1.69 -16.21 6.98
N VAL A 51 -1.73 -17.26 6.15
CA VAL A 51 -0.95 -17.34 4.90
C VAL A 51 -1.46 -16.33 3.87
N LEU A 52 -2.77 -16.23 3.67
CA LEU A 52 -3.35 -15.32 2.67
C LEU A 52 -3.17 -13.85 3.06
N VAL A 53 -3.58 -13.48 4.27
CA VAL A 53 -3.52 -12.08 4.72
C VAL A 53 -2.07 -11.67 4.96
N GLY A 54 -1.30 -12.49 5.68
CA GLY A 54 0.12 -12.22 5.93
C GLY A 54 0.94 -12.15 4.65
N GLY A 55 0.72 -13.09 3.72
CA GLY A 55 1.37 -13.09 2.40
C GLY A 55 1.00 -11.87 1.57
N TYR A 56 -0.25 -11.45 1.60
CA TYR A 56 -0.69 -10.22 0.92
C TYR A 56 -0.01 -8.97 1.47
N VAL A 57 -0.02 -8.77 2.79
CA VAL A 57 0.62 -7.60 3.44
C VAL A 57 2.13 -7.61 3.23
N LEU A 58 2.78 -8.78 3.33
CA LEU A 58 4.21 -8.92 3.02
C LEU A 58 4.53 -8.62 1.56
N SER A 59 3.66 -8.98 0.62
CA SER A 59 3.82 -8.62 -0.79
C SER A 59 3.79 -7.10 -0.98
N CYS A 60 2.87 -6.41 -0.30
CA CYS A 60 2.80 -4.95 -0.30
C CYS A 60 4.07 -4.32 0.31
N ALA A 61 4.57 -4.88 1.44
CA ALA A 61 5.83 -4.46 2.05
C ALA A 61 7.01 -4.64 1.08
N ALA A 62 7.10 -5.78 0.40
CA ALA A 62 8.17 -6.07 -0.57
C ALA A 62 8.15 -5.09 -1.77
N ILE A 63 6.96 -4.71 -2.25
CA ILE A 63 6.80 -3.68 -3.29
C ILE A 63 7.37 -2.35 -2.81
N LEU A 64 7.05 -1.94 -1.58
CA LEU A 64 7.54 -0.69 -0.99
C LEU A 64 9.05 -0.72 -0.73
N VAL A 65 9.60 -1.86 -0.28
CA VAL A 65 11.07 -2.04 -0.17
C VAL A 65 11.71 -1.86 -1.55
N ARG A 66 11.17 -2.52 -2.58
CA ARG A 66 11.69 -2.39 -3.94
C ARG A 66 11.65 -0.94 -4.44
N THR A 67 10.56 -0.23 -4.17
CA THR A 67 10.41 1.19 -4.49
C THR A 67 11.45 2.03 -3.76
N ALA A 68 11.67 1.78 -2.46
CA ALA A 68 12.64 2.49 -1.65
C ALA A 68 14.10 2.25 -2.08
N VAL A 69 14.44 1.03 -2.49
CA VAL A 69 15.82 0.64 -2.86
C VAL A 69 16.16 1.07 -4.28
N ARG A 70 15.19 1.06 -5.19
CA ARG A 70 15.43 1.34 -6.61
C ARG A 70 15.07 2.76 -7.02
N ASP A 71 14.50 3.57 -6.12
CA ASP A 71 13.94 4.90 -6.37
C ASP A 71 13.01 4.96 -7.61
N LEU A 72 12.36 3.82 -7.91
CA LEU A 72 11.44 3.69 -9.02
C LEU A 72 10.00 3.69 -8.49
N PRO A 73 9.14 4.62 -8.95
CA PRO A 73 7.75 4.66 -8.54
C PRO A 73 7.01 3.38 -8.95
N PRO A 74 6.08 2.88 -8.11
CA PRO A 74 5.26 1.73 -8.46
C PRO A 74 4.33 2.09 -9.62
N ARG A 75 4.47 1.39 -10.75
CA ARG A 75 3.70 1.63 -11.99
C ARG A 75 2.71 0.50 -12.25
N GLY A 76 1.62 0.83 -12.92
CA GLY A 76 0.64 -0.14 -13.40
C GLY A 76 0.08 -1.02 -12.28
N PHE A 77 0.21 -2.32 -12.41
CA PHE A 77 -0.33 -3.32 -11.49
C PHE A 77 0.13 -3.14 -10.03
N TRP A 78 1.40 -2.81 -9.81
CA TRP A 78 1.94 -2.62 -8.46
C TRP A 78 1.30 -1.45 -7.70
N ARG A 79 0.92 -0.39 -8.42
CA ARG A 79 0.18 0.74 -7.86
C ARG A 79 -1.23 0.31 -7.44
N ILE A 80 -1.90 -0.51 -8.25
CA ILE A 80 -3.23 -1.03 -7.95
C ILE A 80 -3.18 -1.91 -6.69
N VAL A 81 -2.17 -2.76 -6.54
CA VAL A 81 -1.98 -3.59 -5.35
C VAL A 81 -1.82 -2.74 -4.09
N LEU A 82 -1.04 -1.66 -4.14
CA LEU A 82 -0.89 -0.75 -2.99
C LEU A 82 -2.18 0.04 -2.69
N ILE A 83 -2.92 0.45 -3.70
CA ILE A 83 -4.23 1.09 -3.52
C ILE A 83 -5.21 0.10 -2.86
N SER A 84 -5.25 -1.16 -3.33
CA SER A 84 -6.09 -2.18 -2.71
C SER A 84 -5.67 -2.45 -1.26
N CYS A 85 -4.37 -2.40 -0.96
CA CYS A 85 -3.86 -2.51 0.40
C CYS A 85 -4.40 -1.38 1.30
N ALA A 86 -4.39 -0.13 0.81
CA ALA A 86 -4.95 1.01 1.53
C ALA A 86 -6.47 0.82 1.79
N VAL A 87 -7.22 0.36 0.79
CA VAL A 87 -8.66 0.09 0.93
C VAL A 87 -8.91 -1.01 1.97
N VAL A 88 -8.14 -2.10 1.93
CA VAL A 88 -8.25 -3.19 2.91
C VAL A 88 -7.98 -2.68 4.33
N HIS A 89 -6.95 -1.83 4.53
CA HIS A 89 -6.67 -1.22 5.83
C HIS A 89 -7.80 -0.31 6.31
N GLY A 90 -8.42 0.45 5.40
CA GLY A 90 -9.59 1.27 5.71
C GLY A 90 -10.77 0.44 6.19
N VAL A 91 -11.07 -0.66 5.50
CA VAL A 91 -12.15 -1.60 5.86
C VAL A 91 -11.85 -2.30 7.18
N LEU A 92 -10.62 -2.83 7.35
CA LEU A 92 -10.20 -3.45 8.61
C LEU A 92 -10.25 -2.46 9.78
N GLY A 93 -9.82 -1.20 9.55
CA GLY A 93 -9.94 -0.14 10.54
C GLY A 93 -11.37 0.09 11.00
N ALA A 94 -12.31 0.15 10.06
CA ALA A 94 -13.72 0.30 10.40
C ALA A 94 -14.25 -0.88 11.26
N PHE A 95 -13.86 -2.11 10.95
CA PHE A 95 -14.18 -3.28 11.79
C PHE A 95 -13.51 -3.22 13.17
N CYS A 96 -12.29 -2.71 13.25
CA CYS A 96 -11.56 -2.60 14.51
C CYS A 96 -12.28 -1.71 15.53
N VAL A 97 -12.98 -0.66 15.10
CA VAL A 97 -13.75 0.21 16.03
C VAL A 97 -14.79 -0.59 16.81
N GLY A 98 -15.51 -1.49 16.13
CA GLY A 98 -16.57 -2.26 16.77
C GLY A 98 -16.10 -3.50 17.51
N LEU A 99 -14.99 -4.13 17.11
CA LEU A 99 -14.58 -5.45 17.61
C LEU A 99 -13.39 -5.39 18.58
N VAL A 100 -12.45 -4.49 18.37
CA VAL A 100 -11.16 -4.46 19.11
C VAL A 100 -11.02 -3.16 19.91
N GLY A 101 -11.52 -2.05 19.39
CA GLY A 101 -11.50 -0.75 20.05
C GLY A 101 -10.70 0.31 19.30
N TRP A 102 -10.71 1.51 19.85
CA TRP A 102 -10.15 2.72 19.23
C TRP A 102 -8.65 2.66 18.96
N LEU A 103 -7.88 1.95 19.79
CA LEU A 103 -6.43 1.83 19.63
C LEU A 103 -6.09 1.10 18.33
N ALA A 104 -6.74 -0.03 18.07
CA ALA A 104 -6.53 -0.80 16.86
C ALA A 104 -6.96 -0.01 15.60
N PHE A 105 -8.06 0.73 15.67
CA PHE A 105 -8.48 1.65 14.62
C PHE A 105 -7.41 2.71 14.32
N THR A 106 -6.87 3.37 15.36
CA THR A 106 -5.85 4.40 15.19
C THR A 106 -4.59 3.84 14.51
N VAL A 107 -4.17 2.63 14.87
CA VAL A 107 -3.04 1.96 14.23
C VAL A 107 -3.33 1.68 12.76
N MET A 108 -4.50 1.12 12.42
CA MET A 108 -4.89 0.86 11.03
C MET A 108 -4.95 2.15 10.20
N MET A 109 -5.47 3.24 10.76
CA MET A 109 -5.52 4.55 10.09
C MET A 109 -4.13 5.15 9.90
N ALA A 110 -3.22 4.96 10.85
CA ALA A 110 -1.83 5.40 10.70
C ALA A 110 -1.11 4.65 9.56
N VAL A 111 -1.30 3.32 9.49
CA VAL A 111 -0.75 2.50 8.40
C VAL A 111 -1.33 2.92 7.05
N LEU A 112 -2.66 3.10 6.97
CA LEU A 112 -3.33 3.61 5.77
C LEU A 112 -2.74 4.96 5.35
N GLY A 113 -2.59 5.89 6.28
CA GLY A 113 -1.98 7.20 6.02
C GLY A 113 -0.55 7.09 5.46
N LEU A 114 0.27 6.19 6.00
CA LEU A 114 1.63 5.93 5.52
C LEU A 114 1.63 5.34 4.10
N ILE A 115 0.71 4.43 3.78
CA ILE A 115 0.58 3.86 2.44
C ILE A 115 0.18 4.95 1.44
N VAL A 116 -0.86 5.73 1.76
CA VAL A 116 -1.34 6.83 0.90
C VAL A 116 -0.25 7.88 0.72
N TRP A 117 0.42 8.29 1.79
CA TRP A 117 1.55 9.22 1.71
C TRP A 117 2.67 8.70 0.79
N SER A 118 3.02 7.43 0.92
CA SER A 118 4.02 6.83 0.04
C SER A 118 3.59 6.85 -1.44
N LEU A 119 2.29 6.62 -1.72
CA LEU A 119 1.75 6.64 -3.08
C LEU A 119 1.72 8.05 -3.69
N THR A 120 1.36 9.07 -2.89
CA THR A 120 1.29 10.47 -3.37
C THR A 120 2.68 11.02 -3.63
N TRP A 121 3.63 10.81 -2.70
CA TRP A 121 4.99 11.29 -2.85
C TRP A 121 5.69 10.78 -4.13
N TYR A 122 5.47 9.51 -4.48
CA TYR A 122 6.01 8.94 -5.71
C TYR A 122 5.14 9.24 -6.95
N GLY A 123 3.88 9.67 -6.76
CA GLY A 123 2.98 10.09 -7.84
C GLY A 123 3.36 11.44 -8.44
N GLU A 124 3.64 12.43 -7.60
CA GLU A 124 4.02 13.79 -8.01
C GLU A 124 5.34 13.84 -8.77
N ALA A 125 6.28 12.95 -8.45
CA ALA A 125 7.56 12.83 -9.15
C ALA A 125 7.43 12.42 -10.64
N MET A 126 6.24 12.02 -11.09
CA MET A 126 5.97 11.62 -12.49
C MET A 126 5.28 12.69 -13.33
N GLU A 127 4.72 13.73 -12.74
CA GLU A 127 3.99 14.78 -13.48
C GLU A 127 4.88 15.97 -13.91
N GLU A 128 6.11 16.07 -13.44
CA GLU A 128 6.97 17.24 -13.65
C GLU A 128 7.75 17.37 -14.96
N PRO A 129 7.78 16.47 -15.97
CA PRO A 129 8.56 16.72 -17.19
C PRO A 129 7.79 17.23 -18.41
N ALA A 130 6.46 17.30 -18.41
CA ALA A 130 5.74 17.58 -19.67
C ALA A 130 5.53 19.07 -19.97
N ASP A 131 5.63 19.96 -19.00
CA ASP A 131 5.28 21.39 -19.18
C ASP A 131 6.49 22.32 -19.46
N ARG A 132 7.72 21.83 -19.44
CA ARG A 132 8.90 22.68 -19.69
C ARG A 132 9.35 22.78 -21.14
N THR A 133 8.72 22.04 -22.06
CA THR A 133 9.11 22.05 -23.47
C THR A 133 8.19 22.86 -24.41
N VAL A 134 7.12 23.47 -23.90
CA VAL A 134 6.15 24.23 -24.73
C VAL A 134 6.25 25.74 -24.53
N GLY A 135 7.33 26.27 -23.99
CA GLY A 135 7.43 27.69 -23.66
C GLY A 135 8.64 28.44 -24.24
N HIS A 136 9.09 28.13 -25.46
CA HIS A 136 9.98 29.04 -26.18
C HIS A 136 9.58 29.15 -27.66
N PRO A 137 8.70 30.11 -27.99
CA PRO A 137 8.62 30.54 -29.37
C PRO A 137 9.96 31.19 -29.71
N ALA A 138 10.71 30.60 -30.62
CA ALA A 138 11.86 31.25 -31.22
C ALA A 138 11.35 32.49 -31.94
N ASP A 139 11.55 33.66 -31.35
CA ASP A 139 11.40 34.96 -31.97
C ASP A 139 12.55 35.13 -32.97
N GLY A 140 12.28 34.72 -34.17
CA GLY A 140 13.18 34.80 -35.32
C GLY A 140 12.60 35.69 -36.40
N SER A 141 12.31 36.93 -36.06
CA SER A 141 12.00 37.97 -37.04
C SER A 141 13.26 38.74 -37.42
N GLY A 142 14.04 38.20 -38.28
CA GLY A 142 15.13 38.88 -38.97
C GLY A 142 14.87 38.92 -40.46
N ILE A 143 13.82 39.62 -40.90
CA ILE A 143 13.64 39.95 -42.34
C ILE A 143 14.27 41.31 -42.55
N SER A 144 15.52 41.33 -42.95
CA SER A 144 16.17 42.50 -43.54
C SER A 144 15.63 42.62 -44.99
N ALA A 145 14.78 43.61 -45.22
CA ALA A 145 14.42 44.05 -46.54
C ALA A 145 15.56 44.86 -47.11
N GLU A 146 16.13 44.40 -48.21
CA GLU A 146 17.07 45.10 -49.05
C GLU A 146 16.33 45.98 -50.06
N PRO A 147 16.61 47.29 -50.16
CA PRO A 147 15.99 48.13 -51.17
C PRO A 147 16.83 48.08 -52.45
N THR A 148 16.26 47.52 -53.52
CA THR A 148 16.74 47.70 -54.88
C THR A 148 16.35 49.07 -55.39
N GLY A 149 17.30 49.91 -55.66
CA GLY A 149 17.19 51.12 -56.51
C GLY A 149 18.04 50.99 -57.79
N PRO A 150 17.97 51.97 -58.70
CA PRO A 150 17.26 52.02 -59.97
C PRO A 150 18.03 51.44 -61.09
#